data_7d4876bc31bf6469299d82d974e6fe50
#
_entry.id   7d4876bc31bf6469299d82d974e6fe50
#
_cell.length_a   1.000
_cell.length_b   1.000
_cell.length_c   1.000
_cell.angle_alpha   90.00
_cell.angle_beta   90.00
_cell.angle_gamma   90.00
#
_symmetry.space_group_name_H-M   'P 1'
#
loop_
_entity.id
_entity.type
_entity.pdbx_description
1 polymer ?
#
loop_
_entity_poly.entity_id
_entity_poly.type
_entity_poly.pdbx_seq_one_letter_code
_entity_poly.pdbx_strand_id
1 'polypeptide(L)'
;MEGKKNWRILVGVAMILCMAMPNRVEASEENSHMIPILETVWVEENGEQGSRMGVPQTSTGTGKTILFLDSSGGMFYVLGRTTVNFTVKLSTSGSVQMGYINNSGIKTRTYSGIGSSHSTSFTIPFTGYYRFYVTNQSSGTLQITGGTISF
;
A
#
# COMPACT_ATOMS: atom_id res chain seq x y z
N MET A 1 -46.74 49.30 -46.24
CA MET A 1 -46.77 47.81 -46.27
C MET A 1 -45.70 47.30 -45.34
N GLU A 2 -46.10 46.84 -44.20
CA GLU A 2 -45.21 46.41 -43.10
C GLU A 2 -44.78 44.96 -43.29
N GLY A 3 -43.48 44.77 -43.41
CA GLY A 3 -42.87 43.43 -43.40
C GLY A 3 -42.54 42.99 -42.00
N LYS A 4 -43.32 42.07 -41.44
CA LYS A 4 -43.05 41.45 -40.14
C LYS A 4 -41.82 40.55 -40.23
N LYS A 5 -40.75 40.94 -39.51
CA LYS A 5 -39.58 40.09 -39.25
C LYS A 5 -39.92 39.04 -38.18
N ASN A 6 -40.04 37.80 -38.59
CA ASN A 6 -40.16 36.68 -37.64
C ASN A 6 -38.74 36.34 -37.11
N TRP A 7 -38.51 36.72 -35.85
CA TRP A 7 -37.32 36.28 -35.12
C TRP A 7 -37.56 34.90 -34.52
N ARG A 8 -36.99 33.89 -35.16
CA ARG A 8 -36.95 32.54 -34.59
C ARG A 8 -35.87 32.49 -33.50
N ILE A 9 -36.26 32.46 -32.25
CA ILE A 9 -35.38 32.17 -31.11
C ILE A 9 -35.01 30.70 -31.21
N LEU A 10 -33.76 30.44 -31.51
CA LEU A 10 -33.15 29.10 -31.43
C LEU A 10 -32.79 28.83 -29.98
N VAL A 11 -33.61 28.09 -29.26
CA VAL A 11 -33.31 27.59 -27.92
C VAL A 11 -32.36 26.42 -28.09
N GLY A 12 -31.07 26.70 -27.92
CA GLY A 12 -30.06 25.67 -27.85
C GLY A 12 -30.20 24.92 -26.51
N VAL A 13 -30.70 23.70 -26.55
CA VAL A 13 -30.65 22.79 -25.44
C VAL A 13 -29.21 22.33 -25.26
N ALA A 14 -28.50 22.93 -24.32
CA ALA A 14 -27.21 22.41 -23.88
C ALA A 14 -27.46 21.11 -23.11
N MET A 15 -27.25 19.97 -23.77
CA MET A 15 -27.11 18.68 -23.08
C MET A 15 -25.83 18.73 -22.24
N ILE A 16 -25.99 18.96 -20.94
CA ILE A 16 -24.92 18.69 -19.96
C ILE A 16 -24.80 17.18 -19.88
N LEU A 17 -23.80 16.65 -20.61
CA LEU A 17 -23.37 15.26 -20.48
C LEU A 17 -22.66 15.13 -19.12
N CYS A 18 -23.41 14.82 -18.06
CA CYS A 18 -22.83 14.34 -16.81
C CYS A 18 -22.16 13.00 -17.08
N MET A 19 -20.88 13.04 -17.47
CA MET A 19 -20.04 11.87 -17.38
C MET A 19 -19.92 11.53 -15.88
N ALA A 20 -20.66 10.53 -15.44
CA ALA A 20 -20.41 9.86 -14.18
C ALA A 20 -19.02 9.26 -14.27
N MET A 21 -18.03 9.97 -13.73
CA MET A 21 -16.71 9.39 -13.48
C MET A 21 -16.95 8.23 -12.50
N PRO A 22 -16.44 7.02 -12.80
CA PRO A 22 -16.48 5.96 -11.81
C PRO A 22 -15.74 6.49 -10.59
N ASN A 23 -16.39 6.48 -9.44
CA ASN A 23 -15.77 6.72 -8.15
C ASN A 23 -14.63 5.73 -8.02
N ARG A 24 -13.42 6.18 -8.39
CA ARG A 24 -12.18 5.52 -8.00
C ARG A 24 -12.15 5.67 -6.49
N VAL A 25 -12.47 4.59 -5.79
CA VAL A 25 -12.20 4.49 -4.36
C VAL A 25 -10.68 4.47 -4.25
N GLU A 26 -10.08 5.64 -4.27
CA GLU A 26 -8.73 5.81 -3.76
C GLU A 26 -8.83 5.42 -2.29
N ALA A 27 -8.23 4.28 -1.95
CA ALA A 27 -7.98 3.94 -0.57
C ALA A 27 -7.24 5.14 0.01
N SER A 28 -7.93 5.93 0.83
CA SER A 28 -7.45 7.23 1.27
C SER A 28 -6.09 7.06 1.93
N GLU A 29 -5.05 7.61 1.33
CA GLU A 29 -3.69 7.68 1.90
C GLU A 29 -3.69 8.38 3.27
N GLU A 30 -4.74 9.10 3.58
CA GLU A 30 -4.97 9.82 4.85
C GLU A 30 -4.93 8.93 6.10
N ASN A 31 -5.11 7.60 5.97
CA ASN A 31 -5.00 6.63 7.06
C ASN A 31 -3.68 5.84 7.07
N SER A 32 -2.73 6.19 6.21
CA SER A 32 -1.46 5.49 6.05
C SER A 32 -0.29 6.34 6.55
N HIS A 33 0.64 5.72 7.27
CA HIS A 33 1.91 6.30 7.67
C HIS A 33 3.03 5.65 6.86
N MET A 34 3.81 6.47 6.12
CA MET A 34 4.87 6.01 5.24
C MET A 34 6.21 6.06 5.99
N ILE A 35 6.93 4.94 6.03
CA ILE A 35 8.22 4.81 6.68
C ILE A 35 9.24 4.25 5.69
N PRO A 36 10.30 5.00 5.34
CA PRO A 36 11.42 4.46 4.62
C PRO A 36 12.21 3.51 5.52
N ILE A 37 12.67 2.40 4.98
CA ILE A 37 13.50 1.43 5.70
C ILE A 37 14.83 1.23 4.97
N LEU A 38 15.89 1.05 5.75
CA LEU A 38 17.21 0.80 5.19
C LEU A 38 17.28 -0.61 4.64
N GLU A 39 17.61 -0.72 3.36
CA GLU A 39 17.89 -1.99 2.70
C GLU A 39 19.34 -2.40 2.92
N THR A 40 19.54 -3.63 3.36
CA THR A 40 20.88 -4.25 3.44
C THR A 40 20.93 -5.41 2.45
N VAL A 41 21.79 -5.28 1.45
CA VAL A 41 22.05 -6.37 0.50
C VAL A 41 23.00 -7.35 1.16
N TRP A 42 22.72 -8.64 1.10
CA TRP A 42 23.57 -9.71 1.58
C TRP A 42 23.77 -10.76 0.48
N VAL A 43 24.91 -11.45 0.53
CA VAL A 43 25.25 -12.52 -0.41
C VAL A 43 25.48 -13.77 0.42
N GLU A 44 24.81 -14.86 0.08
CA GLU A 44 25.04 -16.16 0.68
C GLU A 44 26.33 -16.82 0.14
N GLU A 45 26.89 -17.81 0.87
CA GLU A 45 28.09 -18.51 0.46
C GLU A 45 27.96 -19.22 -0.90
N ASN A 46 26.73 -19.55 -1.31
CA ASN A 46 26.42 -20.13 -2.61
C ASN A 46 26.37 -19.10 -3.75
N GLY A 47 26.58 -17.81 -3.48
CA GLY A 47 26.52 -16.72 -4.44
C GLY A 47 25.13 -16.17 -4.70
N GLU A 48 24.12 -16.64 -3.97
CA GLU A 48 22.77 -16.04 -4.02
C GLU A 48 22.78 -14.68 -3.32
N GLN A 49 22.23 -13.68 -4.00
CA GLN A 49 22.11 -12.32 -3.51
C GLN A 49 20.65 -12.06 -3.12
N GLY A 50 20.43 -11.59 -1.90
CA GLY A 50 19.12 -11.21 -1.42
C GLY A 50 19.13 -9.84 -0.75
N SER A 51 17.98 -9.26 -0.64
CA SER A 51 17.74 -8.01 0.09
C SER A 51 17.10 -8.30 1.43
N ARG A 52 17.66 -7.76 2.49
CA ARG A 52 17.10 -7.85 3.84
C ARG A 52 17.02 -6.47 4.46
N MET A 53 15.83 -6.12 4.94
CA MET A 53 15.53 -4.83 5.50
C MET A 53 15.03 -4.99 6.94
N GLY A 54 15.55 -4.18 7.85
CA GLY A 54 15.05 -4.11 9.23
C GLY A 54 13.81 -3.23 9.30
N VAL A 55 12.71 -3.78 9.79
CA VAL A 55 11.52 -2.98 10.11
C VAL A 55 11.82 -2.10 11.31
N PRO A 56 11.73 -0.75 11.19
CA PRO A 56 12.06 0.16 12.28
C PRO A 56 11.00 0.14 13.39
N GLN A 57 11.39 0.61 14.57
CA GLN A 57 10.45 0.85 15.66
C GLN A 57 9.49 1.98 15.28
N THR A 58 8.21 1.74 15.45
CA THR A 58 7.17 2.71 15.12
C THR A 58 5.86 2.35 15.84
N SER A 59 4.89 3.27 15.80
CA SER A 59 3.56 3.04 16.35
C SER A 59 2.47 3.44 15.39
N THR A 60 1.32 2.81 15.50
CA THR A 60 0.15 3.14 14.68
C THR A 60 -1.15 2.99 15.47
N GLY A 61 -2.06 3.92 15.29
CA GLY A 61 -3.40 3.90 15.90
C GLY A 61 -4.31 2.84 15.29
N THR A 62 -5.44 2.60 15.93
CA THR A 62 -6.49 1.67 15.47
C THR A 62 -6.92 1.97 14.04
N GLY A 63 -6.99 0.94 13.21
CA GLY A 63 -7.40 1.02 11.80
C GLY A 63 -6.39 1.69 10.87
N LYS A 64 -5.28 2.21 11.40
CA LYS A 64 -4.24 2.87 10.60
C LYS A 64 -3.29 1.86 9.97
N THR A 65 -2.72 2.23 8.83
CA THR A 65 -1.77 1.41 8.07
C THR A 65 -0.39 2.07 8.06
N ILE A 66 0.65 1.30 8.32
CA ILE A 66 2.03 1.67 8.05
C ILE A 66 2.42 1.11 6.68
N LEU A 67 3.02 1.95 5.85
CA LEU A 67 3.60 1.57 4.57
C LEU A 67 5.12 1.63 4.66
N PHE A 68 5.78 0.53 4.38
CA PHE A 68 7.24 0.45 4.30
C PHE A 68 7.67 0.75 2.87
N LEU A 69 8.62 1.65 2.75
CA LEU A 69 9.20 2.16 1.52
C LEU A 69 10.68 1.78 1.47
N ASP A 70 11.29 1.87 0.31
CA ASP A 70 12.74 1.74 0.18
C ASP A 70 13.48 2.91 0.88
N SER A 71 14.79 2.86 0.94
CA SER A 71 15.61 3.87 1.61
C SER A 71 15.52 5.27 0.97
N SER A 72 15.06 5.36 -0.26
CA SER A 72 14.83 6.63 -0.98
C SER A 72 13.43 7.20 -0.74
N GLY A 73 12.56 6.48 -0.03
CA GLY A 73 11.15 6.81 0.13
C GLY A 73 10.27 6.38 -1.04
N GLY A 74 10.80 5.54 -1.94
CA GLY A 74 10.10 4.98 -3.08
C GLY A 74 9.48 3.61 -2.80
N MET A 75 9.10 2.95 -3.86
CA MET A 75 8.59 1.58 -3.83
C MET A 75 9.75 0.61 -4.11
N PHE A 76 9.75 -0.54 -3.43
CA PHE A 76 10.70 -1.61 -3.71
C PHE A 76 10.48 -2.20 -5.10
N TYR A 77 11.55 -2.34 -5.88
CA TYR A 77 11.52 -3.11 -7.11
C TYR A 77 11.72 -4.58 -6.79
N VAL A 78 10.75 -5.42 -7.10
CA VAL A 78 10.78 -6.86 -6.81
C VAL A 78 10.51 -7.65 -8.09
N LEU A 79 11.34 -8.66 -8.33
CA LEU A 79 11.16 -9.55 -9.49
C LEU A 79 9.94 -10.46 -9.28
N GLY A 80 9.25 -10.76 -10.36
CA GLY A 80 8.17 -11.74 -10.35
C GLY A 80 8.68 -13.13 -9.92
N ARG A 81 7.84 -13.88 -9.21
CA ARG A 81 8.12 -15.18 -8.60
C ARG A 81 9.13 -15.15 -7.45
N THR A 82 9.56 -13.97 -7.00
CA THR A 82 10.36 -13.84 -5.79
C THR A 82 9.52 -14.13 -4.56
N THR A 83 10.06 -14.91 -3.64
CA THR A 83 9.45 -15.16 -2.34
C THR A 83 9.87 -14.07 -1.36
N VAL A 84 8.89 -13.40 -0.78
CA VAL A 84 9.08 -12.39 0.26
C VAL A 84 8.80 -13.02 1.61
N ASN A 85 9.74 -12.86 2.55
CA ASN A 85 9.54 -13.19 3.97
C ASN A 85 9.35 -11.88 4.74
N PHE A 86 8.23 -11.73 5.42
CA PHE A 86 7.88 -10.52 6.13
C PHE A 86 7.52 -10.83 7.58
N THR A 87 8.31 -10.31 8.53
CA THR A 87 8.12 -10.51 9.97
C THR A 87 7.99 -9.17 10.68
N VAL A 88 7.08 -9.07 11.63
CA VAL A 88 6.86 -7.91 12.50
C VAL A 88 6.79 -8.37 13.95
N LYS A 89 7.48 -7.66 14.83
CA LYS A 89 7.44 -7.85 16.29
C LYS A 89 6.75 -6.67 16.95
N LEU A 90 5.90 -6.94 17.92
CA LEU A 90 5.16 -5.94 18.68
C LEU A 90 5.61 -5.94 20.14
N SER A 91 5.45 -4.80 20.81
CA SER A 91 5.71 -4.70 22.26
C SER A 91 4.73 -5.53 23.10
N THR A 92 3.50 -5.67 22.63
CA THR A 92 2.41 -6.43 23.26
C THR A 92 1.63 -7.19 22.19
N SER A 93 0.82 -8.15 22.61
CA SER A 93 -0.08 -8.86 21.69
C SER A 93 -1.06 -7.90 21.05
N GLY A 94 -1.17 -7.95 19.73
CA GLY A 94 -2.06 -7.12 18.93
C GLY A 94 -2.56 -7.83 17.68
N SER A 95 -3.64 -7.35 17.12
CA SER A 95 -4.23 -7.85 15.86
C SER A 95 -3.71 -7.05 14.69
N VAL A 96 -3.19 -7.72 13.68
CA VAL A 96 -2.63 -7.08 12.49
C VAL A 96 -3.12 -7.72 11.19
N GLN A 97 -3.10 -6.94 10.12
CA GLN A 97 -3.07 -7.43 8.74
C GLN A 97 -1.76 -7.01 8.09
N MET A 98 -1.16 -7.91 7.31
CA MET A 98 0.08 -7.66 6.60
C MET A 98 -0.07 -8.06 5.12
N GLY A 99 0.75 -7.44 4.26
CA GLY A 99 0.77 -7.75 2.84
C GLY A 99 1.52 -6.70 2.03
N TYR A 100 1.12 -6.53 0.79
CA TYR A 100 1.75 -5.59 -0.13
C TYR A 100 0.73 -4.79 -0.94
N ILE A 101 1.20 -3.66 -1.49
CA ILE A 101 0.46 -2.82 -2.43
C ILE A 101 1.34 -2.65 -3.66
N ASN A 102 0.81 -2.92 -4.85
CA ASN A 102 1.52 -2.74 -6.10
C ASN A 102 1.47 -1.27 -6.59
N ASN A 103 2.19 -0.96 -7.66
CA ASN A 103 2.21 0.38 -8.24
C ASN A 103 0.86 0.87 -8.79
N SER A 104 -0.10 -0.02 -9.01
CA SER A 104 -1.49 0.33 -9.38
C SER A 104 -2.37 0.62 -8.17
N GLY A 105 -1.82 0.58 -6.94
CA GLY A 105 -2.56 0.80 -5.70
C GLY A 105 -3.39 -0.41 -5.25
N ILE A 106 -3.22 -1.58 -5.88
CA ILE A 106 -3.94 -2.80 -5.48
C ILE A 106 -3.31 -3.36 -4.21
N LYS A 107 -4.09 -3.40 -3.12
CA LYS A 107 -3.72 -3.93 -1.82
C LYS A 107 -4.01 -5.43 -1.75
N THR A 108 -2.97 -6.23 -1.53
CA THR A 108 -3.07 -7.69 -1.36
C THR A 108 -2.71 -8.05 0.08
N ARG A 109 -3.67 -8.67 0.78
CA ARG A 109 -3.45 -9.19 2.12
C ARG A 109 -2.85 -10.59 2.04
N THR A 110 -1.73 -10.82 2.71
CA THR A 110 -1.04 -12.12 2.79
C THR A 110 -1.16 -12.76 4.16
N TYR A 111 -1.47 -11.95 5.18
CA TYR A 111 -1.56 -12.41 6.57
C TYR A 111 -2.58 -11.61 7.37
N SER A 112 -3.22 -12.26 8.34
CA SER A 112 -3.99 -11.64 9.41
C SER A 112 -3.90 -12.53 10.66
N GLY A 113 -3.64 -11.92 11.83
CA GLY A 113 -3.50 -12.69 13.07
C GLY A 113 -3.40 -11.82 14.30
N ILE A 114 -3.41 -12.48 15.48
CA ILE A 114 -3.28 -11.87 16.79
C ILE A 114 -2.05 -12.46 17.46
N GLY A 115 -1.22 -11.63 18.07
CA GLY A 115 0.00 -12.04 18.77
C GLY A 115 0.99 -10.90 18.95
N SER A 116 2.16 -11.20 19.53
CA SER A 116 3.28 -10.25 19.65
C SER A 116 4.35 -10.43 18.56
N SER A 117 4.25 -11.49 17.76
CA SER A 117 5.12 -11.74 16.62
C SER A 117 4.28 -12.27 15.46
N HIS A 118 4.44 -11.67 14.30
CA HIS A 118 3.70 -11.99 13.08
C HIS A 118 4.70 -12.26 11.97
N SER A 119 4.50 -13.35 11.23
CA SER A 119 5.35 -13.73 10.11
C SER A 119 4.51 -14.26 8.97
N THR A 120 4.88 -13.89 7.76
CA THR A 120 4.27 -14.41 6.52
C THR A 120 5.31 -14.57 5.45
N SER A 121 5.13 -15.58 4.62
CA SER A 121 5.91 -15.81 3.40
C SER A 121 4.95 -15.88 2.22
N PHE A 122 5.25 -15.16 1.16
CA PHE A 122 4.40 -15.10 -0.03
C PHE A 122 5.24 -14.82 -1.27
N THR A 123 4.69 -15.18 -2.43
CA THR A 123 5.37 -14.98 -3.71
C THR A 123 4.76 -13.78 -4.44
N ILE A 124 5.62 -12.89 -4.93
CA ILE A 124 5.24 -11.78 -5.80
C ILE A 124 4.88 -12.34 -7.19
N PRO A 125 3.67 -12.07 -7.70
CA PRO A 125 3.23 -12.68 -8.96
C PRO A 125 3.93 -12.12 -10.21
N PHE A 126 4.23 -10.83 -10.22
CA PHE A 126 4.77 -10.11 -11.38
C PHE A 126 5.92 -9.20 -10.97
N THR A 127 6.91 -9.05 -11.85
CA THR A 127 7.95 -8.04 -11.69
C THR A 127 7.35 -6.65 -11.65
N GLY A 128 7.74 -5.83 -10.67
CA GLY A 128 7.21 -4.48 -10.52
C GLY A 128 7.62 -3.79 -9.23
N TYR A 129 6.91 -2.71 -8.93
CA TYR A 129 7.13 -1.89 -7.76
C TYR A 129 6.07 -2.16 -6.70
N TYR A 130 6.52 -2.33 -5.44
CA TYR A 130 5.68 -2.74 -4.32
C TYR A 130 5.99 -1.94 -3.06
N ARG A 131 4.98 -1.74 -2.22
CA ARG A 131 5.11 -1.29 -0.82
C ARG A 131 4.61 -2.42 0.07
N PHE A 132 5.29 -2.68 1.16
CA PHE A 132 4.81 -3.62 2.17
C PHE A 132 4.03 -2.86 3.23
N TYR A 133 3.05 -3.51 3.87
CA TYR A 133 2.21 -2.81 4.83
C TYR A 133 1.87 -3.64 6.05
N VAL A 134 1.63 -2.92 7.16
CA VAL A 134 1.01 -3.44 8.38
C VAL A 134 -0.18 -2.53 8.72
N THR A 135 -1.37 -3.12 8.88
CA THR A 135 -2.56 -2.42 9.36
C THR A 135 -2.87 -2.88 10.78
N ASN A 136 -3.02 -1.94 11.70
CA ASN A 136 -3.45 -2.20 13.06
C ASN A 136 -4.96 -2.54 13.08
N GLN A 137 -5.29 -3.74 13.48
CA GLN A 137 -6.67 -4.22 13.65
C GLN A 137 -7.09 -4.28 15.13
N SER A 138 -6.19 -3.84 16.05
CA SER A 138 -6.49 -3.77 17.48
C SER A 138 -7.33 -2.54 17.81
N SER A 139 -7.98 -2.55 18.96
CA SER A 139 -8.76 -1.42 19.49
C SER A 139 -7.91 -0.28 20.05
N GLY A 140 -6.58 -0.47 20.20
CA GLY A 140 -5.64 0.50 20.74
C GLY A 140 -4.44 0.73 19.83
N THR A 141 -3.52 1.58 20.28
CA THR A 141 -2.25 1.84 19.60
C THR A 141 -1.39 0.57 19.58
N LEU A 142 -0.87 0.25 18.41
CA LEU A 142 0.05 -0.86 18.18
C LEU A 142 1.48 -0.31 18.14
N GLN A 143 2.38 -0.90 18.92
CA GLN A 143 3.81 -0.57 18.89
C GLN A 143 4.60 -1.68 18.21
N ILE A 144 5.19 -1.38 17.06
CA ILE A 144 6.14 -2.24 16.37
C ILE A 144 7.52 -1.99 16.97
N THR A 145 8.15 -3.06 17.47
CA THR A 145 9.49 -3.01 18.06
C THR A 145 10.60 -3.43 17.10
N GLY A 146 10.23 -3.95 15.95
CA GLY A 146 11.13 -4.37 14.90
C GLY A 146 10.54 -5.44 14.01
N GLY A 147 11.37 -6.06 13.21
CA GLY A 147 11.01 -7.09 12.25
C GLY A 147 11.98 -7.15 11.09
N THR A 148 11.62 -7.88 10.05
CA THR A 148 12.42 -7.99 8.82
C THR A 148 11.53 -8.17 7.61
N ILE A 149 11.96 -7.62 6.48
CA ILE A 149 11.47 -7.95 5.15
C ILE A 149 12.67 -8.44 4.36
N SER A 150 12.54 -9.57 3.65
CA SER A 150 13.59 -10.10 2.78
C SER A 150 13.01 -10.71 1.52
N PHE A 151 13.71 -10.55 0.41
CA PHE A 151 13.37 -11.08 -0.91
C PHE A 151 14.59 -11.15 -1.82
#